data_7c00fa1f9d6121d4f3f924b6b9b74823
#
_entry.id   7c00fa1f9d6121d4f3f924b6b9b74823
#
_cell.length_a   1.000
_cell.length_b   1.000
_cell.length_c   1.000
_cell.angle_alpha   90.00
_cell.angle_beta   90.00
_cell.angle_gamma   90.00
#
_symmetry.space_group_name_H-M   'P 1'
#
loop_
_entity.id
_entity.type
_entity.pdbx_description
1 polymer ?
#
loop_
_entity_poly.entity_id
_entity_poly.type
_entity_poly.pdbx_seq_one_letter_code
_entity_poly.pdbx_strand_id
1 'polypeptide(L)'
;MHDTNALKEQIKALMVENLMLQVSAAEIGDDQALFGPESLGLDSVDALQLVVALDKTFGLKIADPAAAREILHSVNTMVEAVQQKLAA
;
A
#
# COMPACT_ATOMS: atom_id res chain seq x y z
N MET A 1 9.37 2.93 -18.33
CA MET A 1 9.76 2.17 -17.13
C MET A 1 9.35 2.94 -15.88
N HIS A 2 8.73 2.25 -14.94
CA HIS A 2 8.28 2.91 -13.71
C HIS A 2 9.38 2.86 -12.66
N ASP A 3 9.63 4.01 -12.05
CA ASP A 3 10.64 4.12 -11.01
C ASP A 3 10.09 3.54 -9.70
N THR A 4 10.73 2.49 -9.20
CA THR A 4 10.32 1.83 -7.97
C THR A 4 10.32 2.80 -6.78
N ASN A 5 11.33 3.67 -6.70
CA ASN A 5 11.39 4.65 -5.62
C ASN A 5 10.26 5.66 -5.70
N ALA A 6 9.91 6.09 -6.91
CA ALA A 6 8.80 7.01 -7.10
C ALA A 6 7.47 6.35 -6.69
N LEU A 7 7.28 5.08 -7.02
CA LEU A 7 6.08 4.35 -6.60
C LEU A 7 6.02 4.18 -5.08
N LYS A 8 7.15 3.89 -4.44
CA LYS A 8 7.20 3.80 -2.98
C LYS A 8 6.78 5.10 -2.33
N GLU A 9 7.30 6.22 -2.82
CA GLU A 9 6.94 7.52 -2.29
C GLU A 9 5.46 7.85 -2.51
N GLN A 10 4.94 7.53 -3.68
CA GLN A 10 3.53 7.74 -3.98
C GLN A 10 2.63 6.92 -3.06
N ILE A 11 2.98 5.64 -2.85
CA ILE A 11 2.18 4.77 -2.01
C ILE A 11 2.25 5.20 -0.55
N LYS A 12 3.43 5.58 -0.07
CA LYS A 12 3.58 6.08 1.31
C LYS A 12 2.77 7.36 1.53
N ALA A 13 2.83 8.28 0.59
CA ALA A 13 2.06 9.52 0.67
C ALA A 13 0.56 9.24 0.64
N LEU A 14 0.15 8.31 -0.21
CA LEU A 14 -1.25 7.91 -0.34
C LEU A 14 -1.74 7.28 0.97
N MET A 15 -0.91 6.48 1.63
CA MET A 15 -1.25 5.89 2.92
C MET A 15 -1.46 6.97 3.98
N VAL A 16 -0.50 7.88 4.10
CA VAL A 16 -0.59 8.94 5.10
C VAL A 16 -1.84 9.79 4.87
N GLU A 17 -2.12 10.14 3.62
CA GLU A 17 -3.26 10.99 3.29
C GLU A 17 -4.59 10.28 3.51
N ASN A 18 -4.72 9.04 3.03
CA ASN A 18 -6.00 8.33 3.07
C ASN A 18 -6.30 7.69 4.42
N LEU A 19 -5.28 7.30 5.15
CA LEU A 19 -5.45 6.66 6.46
C LEU A 19 -5.29 7.64 7.61
N MET A 20 -4.98 8.88 7.31
CA MET A 20 -4.77 9.94 8.30
C MET A 20 -3.73 9.51 9.35
N LEU A 21 -2.63 8.95 8.88
CA LEU A 21 -1.57 8.47 9.76
C LEU A 21 -0.89 9.63 10.47
N GLN A 22 -0.45 9.39 11.71
CA GLN A 22 0.27 10.39 12.49
C GLN A 22 1.77 10.40 12.22
N VAL A 23 2.23 9.49 11.37
CA VAL A 23 3.63 9.43 10.95
C VAL A 23 3.75 10.02 9.56
N SER A 24 4.96 10.52 9.23
CA SER A 24 5.21 11.02 7.88
C SER A 24 5.52 9.85 6.94
N ALA A 25 5.43 10.11 5.63
CA ALA A 25 5.75 9.09 4.63
C ALA A 25 7.18 8.56 4.80
N ALA A 26 8.11 9.43 5.20
CA ALA A 26 9.50 9.03 5.38
C ALA A 26 9.70 8.06 6.54
N GLU A 27 8.76 8.03 7.49
CA GLU A 27 8.85 7.13 8.64
C GLU A 27 8.32 5.74 8.36
N ILE A 28 7.66 5.53 7.22
CA ILE A 28 7.13 4.22 6.85
C ILE A 28 8.24 3.41 6.20
N GLY A 29 8.61 2.29 6.82
CA GLY A 29 9.61 1.39 6.26
C GLY A 29 9.08 0.63 5.04
N ASP A 30 9.95 0.39 4.06
CA ASP A 30 9.55 -0.29 2.83
C ASP A 30 9.06 -1.72 3.10
N ASP A 31 9.72 -2.42 4.02
CA ASP A 31 9.38 -3.79 4.39
C ASP A 31 8.58 -3.90 5.68
N GLN A 32 8.24 -2.79 6.28
CA GLN A 32 7.51 -2.79 7.54
C GLN A 32 6.12 -3.39 7.36
N ALA A 33 5.77 -4.33 8.23
CA ALA A 33 4.43 -4.91 8.22
C ALA A 33 3.42 -3.82 8.57
N LEU A 34 2.31 -3.78 7.84
CA LEU A 34 1.28 -2.75 8.04
C LEU A 34 0.22 -3.22 9.02
N PHE A 35 0.01 -4.52 9.11
CA PHE A 35 -1.01 -5.12 9.97
C PHE A 35 -0.35 -6.12 10.92
N GLY A 36 -0.95 -6.28 12.10
CA GLY A 36 -0.48 -7.24 13.05
C GLY A 36 0.27 -6.63 14.24
N PRO A 37 0.85 -7.47 15.14
CA PRO A 37 1.34 -6.99 16.43
C PRO A 37 2.49 -5.99 16.38
N GLU A 38 3.46 -6.16 15.51
CA GLU A 38 4.63 -5.26 15.44
C GLU A 38 4.62 -4.44 14.17
N SER A 39 3.46 -3.84 13.88
CA SER A 39 3.24 -3.14 12.62
C SER A 39 2.83 -1.70 12.89
N LEU A 40 2.37 -1.01 11.83
CA LEU A 40 1.77 0.32 11.94
C LEU A 40 0.44 0.30 12.70
N GLY A 41 -0.10 -0.89 12.97
CA GLY A 41 -1.35 -1.00 13.71
C GLY A 41 -2.60 -0.73 12.89
N LEU A 42 -2.54 -0.93 11.59
CA LEU A 42 -3.68 -0.71 10.72
C LEU A 42 -4.71 -1.82 10.91
N ASP A 43 -5.98 -1.51 10.71
CA ASP A 43 -7.07 -2.47 10.87
C ASP A 43 -7.79 -2.74 9.55
N SER A 44 -8.91 -3.48 9.62
CA SER A 44 -9.67 -3.87 8.43
C SER A 44 -10.21 -2.67 7.65
N VAL A 45 -10.58 -1.62 8.36
CA VAL A 45 -11.08 -0.39 7.71
C VAL A 45 -9.96 0.26 6.93
N ASP A 46 -8.76 0.32 7.51
CA ASP A 46 -7.60 0.87 6.82
C ASP A 46 -7.26 0.05 5.57
N ALA A 47 -7.36 -1.28 5.68
CA ALA A 47 -7.11 -2.15 4.53
C ALA A 47 -8.10 -1.85 3.40
N LEU A 48 -9.37 -1.68 3.72
CA LEU A 48 -10.39 -1.35 2.73
C LEU A 48 -10.09 -0.01 2.06
N GLN A 49 -9.68 0.98 2.84
CA GLN A 49 -9.33 2.29 2.29
C GLN A 49 -8.13 2.20 1.35
N LEU A 50 -7.13 1.38 1.70
CA LEU A 50 -5.98 1.18 0.82
C LEU A 50 -6.38 0.49 -0.48
N VAL A 51 -7.24 -0.52 -0.42
CA VAL A 51 -7.73 -1.18 -1.64
C VAL A 51 -8.40 -0.17 -2.57
N VAL A 52 -9.27 0.66 -2.02
CA VAL A 52 -9.96 1.68 -2.81
C VAL A 52 -8.98 2.70 -3.38
N ALA A 53 -8.01 3.12 -2.57
CA ALA A 53 -7.04 4.13 -3.00
C ALA A 53 -6.14 3.59 -4.12
N LEU A 54 -5.70 2.34 -4.02
CA LEU A 54 -4.87 1.72 -5.06
C LEU A 54 -5.66 1.57 -6.37
N ASP A 55 -6.94 1.24 -6.29
CA ASP A 55 -7.79 1.16 -7.46
C ASP A 55 -7.95 2.54 -8.11
N LYS A 56 -8.25 3.56 -7.33
CA LYS A 56 -8.45 4.91 -7.87
C LYS A 56 -7.19 5.51 -8.46
N THR A 57 -6.05 5.25 -7.82
CA THR A 57 -4.80 5.90 -8.22
C THR A 57 -4.11 5.15 -9.34
N PHE A 58 -4.08 3.83 -9.28
CA PHE A 58 -3.31 2.99 -10.22
C PHE A 58 -4.18 2.07 -11.06
N GLY A 59 -5.48 1.99 -10.78
CA GLY A 59 -6.35 1.05 -11.45
C GLY A 59 -6.14 -0.39 -11.00
N LEU A 60 -5.48 -0.60 -9.86
CA LEU A 60 -5.21 -1.94 -9.33
C LEU A 60 -6.44 -2.46 -8.59
N LYS A 61 -7.09 -3.45 -9.17
CA LYS A 61 -8.29 -4.03 -8.57
C LYS A 61 -7.93 -5.28 -7.79
N ILE A 62 -8.31 -5.29 -6.53
CA ILE A 62 -8.05 -6.40 -5.62
C ILE A 62 -9.40 -6.99 -5.24
N ALA A 63 -9.76 -8.12 -5.85
CA ALA A 63 -11.08 -8.72 -5.67
C ALA A 63 -11.11 -9.83 -4.61
N ASP A 64 -9.95 -10.36 -4.24
CA ASP A 64 -9.83 -11.52 -3.36
C ASP A 64 -9.24 -11.08 -2.01
N PRO A 65 -9.89 -11.37 -0.87
CA PRO A 65 -9.33 -11.04 0.44
C PRO A 65 -7.94 -11.63 0.70
N ALA A 66 -7.67 -12.84 0.20
CA ALA A 66 -6.35 -13.45 0.36
C ALA A 66 -5.29 -12.68 -0.42
N ALA A 67 -5.61 -12.28 -1.65
CA ALA A 67 -4.71 -11.45 -2.44
C ALA A 67 -4.48 -10.10 -1.77
N ALA A 68 -5.53 -9.51 -1.19
CA ALA A 68 -5.41 -8.24 -0.50
C ALA A 68 -4.42 -8.32 0.66
N ARG A 69 -4.47 -9.40 1.44
CA ARG A 69 -3.54 -9.58 2.56
C ARG A 69 -2.09 -9.62 2.10
N GLU A 70 -1.83 -10.31 1.00
CA GLU A 70 -0.48 -10.39 0.45
C GLU A 70 -0.01 -9.05 -0.10
N ILE A 71 -0.86 -8.38 -0.85
CA ILE A 71 -0.52 -7.11 -1.48
C ILE A 71 -0.32 -6.02 -0.43
N LEU A 72 -1.16 -5.98 0.59
CA LEU A 72 -1.12 -4.93 1.59
C LEU A 72 -0.18 -5.24 2.76
N HIS A 73 0.62 -6.29 2.65
CA HIS A 73 1.55 -6.68 3.72
C HIS A 73 2.56 -5.57 4.03
N SER A 74 3.11 -4.93 3.02
CA SER A 74 4.09 -3.86 3.17
C SER A 74 4.07 -2.94 1.95
N VAL A 75 4.82 -1.84 2.04
CA VAL A 75 4.96 -0.93 0.89
C VAL A 75 5.58 -1.68 -0.30
N ASN A 76 6.61 -2.50 -0.05
CA ASN A 76 7.25 -3.26 -1.12
C ASN A 76 6.27 -4.18 -1.86
N THR A 77 5.39 -4.87 -1.13
CA THR A 77 4.41 -5.75 -1.78
C THR A 77 3.38 -4.97 -2.59
N MET A 78 3.00 -3.79 -2.11
CA MET A 78 2.09 -2.93 -2.87
C MET A 78 2.75 -2.39 -4.12
N VAL A 79 4.02 -1.97 -4.02
CA VAL A 79 4.78 -1.49 -5.19
C VAL A 79 4.88 -2.60 -6.24
N GLU A 80 5.20 -3.81 -5.81
CA GLU A 80 5.32 -4.95 -6.71
C GLU A 80 4.01 -5.20 -7.47
N ALA A 81 2.90 -5.19 -6.77
CA ALA A 81 1.59 -5.40 -7.37
C ALA A 81 1.25 -4.29 -8.37
N VAL A 82 1.54 -3.04 -8.01
CA VAL A 82 1.31 -1.90 -8.89
C VAL A 82 2.18 -1.99 -10.14
N GLN A 83 3.45 -2.36 -9.99
CA GLN A 83 4.34 -2.51 -11.13
C GLN A 83 3.85 -3.57 -12.10
N GLN A 84 3.36 -4.68 -11.59
CA GLN A 84 2.80 -5.73 -12.43
C GLN A 84 1.57 -5.23 -13.19
N LYS A 85 0.73 -4.46 -12.53
CA LYS A 85 -0.45 -3.87 -13.16
C LYS A 85 -0.06 -2.89 -14.27
N LEU A 86 0.91 -2.04 -14.02
CA LEU A 86 1.32 -1.02 -14.99
C LEU A 86 2.09 -1.63 -16.16
N ALA A 87 2.73 -2.77 -15.95
CA ALA A 87 3.47 -3.47 -17.01
C ALA A 87 2.56 -4.33 -17.89
N ALA A 88 1.36 -4.63 -17.45
CA ALA A 88 0.44 -5.51 -18.19
C ALA A 88 -0.18 -4.83 -19.40
#